data_f2c73cc013c210a7c393464ca28b983b
#
_entry.id   f2c73cc013c210a7c393464ca28b983b
#
_cell.length_a   1.000
_cell.length_b   1.000
_cell.length_c   1.000
_cell.angle_alpha   90.00
_cell.angle_beta   90.00
_cell.angle_gamma   90.00
#
_symmetry.space_group_name_H-M   'P 1'
#
loop_
_entity.id
_entity.type
_entity.pdbx_description
1 polymer ?
#
loop_
_entity_poly.entity_id
_entity_poly.type
_entity_poly.pdbx_seq_one_letter_code
_entity_poly.pdbx_strand_id
1 'polypeptide(L)'
;MYIERQLEKKFIAINEEYACVLLTGPRQVGKSTMLRHLMEGTARAEVSLDDLEERRLAKTDPAMFLKLHPAPVLIDEVQYAPELFSYIKIAVDNGAAPGSYWLTGSQAYRLMELAQESLAGRTAILHMSALSQSELCGVVDVSPFSLELDELQKRKAVLSPATPNEIYQRIWGGALPGHRSGKYKDRDVFYSSYIQTYIDRDVTTDIPGVDKVMFADFIRAAACRSGQMLNLHDIAGDVGVSDDTAKRWMKELEKSGIVFFLHPYSNNLLKRTIKTPKMYFFDTGLVCYLTRYSSPEILMNGAINGAILENYVVSEIIKTYSNSAQDCLLHYYRDKNSNEIDLIMESDGQLHPIEIKKSINPPTQITGAFKLLDKASVPRGTGAIICLREALSAIDSGTYIVPAWMI
;
A
#
# COMPACT_ATOMS: atom_id res chain seq x y z
N MET A 1 2.46 5.96 21.20
CA MET A 1 2.22 7.33 20.69
C MET A 1 1.48 7.20 19.37
N TYR A 2 0.46 8.03 19.11
CA TYR A 2 -0.21 8.10 17.81
C TYR A 2 0.74 8.73 16.78
N ILE A 3 0.74 8.23 15.55
CA ILE A 3 1.44 8.82 14.42
C ILE A 3 0.38 9.40 13.50
N GLU A 4 0.39 10.71 13.34
CA GLU A 4 -0.55 11.45 12.49
C GLU A 4 -0.51 10.94 11.05
N ARG A 5 -1.70 10.87 10.41
CA ARG A 5 -1.84 10.33 9.06
C ARG A 5 -2.16 11.43 8.07
N GLN A 6 -1.50 11.39 6.93
CA GLN A 6 -1.77 12.29 5.81
C GLN A 6 -3.24 12.22 5.36
N LEU A 7 -3.85 11.04 5.45
CA LEU A 7 -5.25 10.80 5.06
C LEU A 7 -6.28 11.52 5.93
N GLU A 8 -5.94 11.95 7.16
CA GLU A 8 -6.90 12.55 8.11
C GLU A 8 -7.62 13.77 7.56
N LYS A 9 -6.86 14.72 6.99
CA LYS A 9 -7.42 15.95 6.41
C LYS A 9 -8.43 15.63 5.31
N LYS A 10 -8.08 14.67 4.43
CA LYS A 10 -8.96 14.25 3.33
C LYS A 10 -10.19 13.52 3.85
N PHE A 11 -10.02 12.67 4.87
CA PHE A 11 -11.13 11.97 5.51
C PHE A 11 -12.13 12.96 6.13
N ILE A 12 -11.66 13.98 6.85
CA ILE A 12 -12.52 15.02 7.45
C ILE A 12 -13.28 15.78 6.37
N ALA A 13 -12.61 16.23 5.31
CA ALA A 13 -13.27 16.93 4.22
C ALA A 13 -14.36 16.10 3.55
N ILE A 14 -14.10 14.82 3.29
CA ILE A 14 -15.08 13.89 2.71
C ILE A 14 -16.24 13.60 3.67
N ASN A 15 -15.97 13.54 4.98
CA ASN A 15 -16.99 13.34 6.00
C ASN A 15 -18.03 14.48 6.05
N GLU A 16 -17.66 15.68 5.62
CA GLU A 16 -18.58 16.83 5.52
C GLU A 16 -19.52 16.75 4.29
N GLU A 17 -19.18 15.90 3.32
CA GLU A 17 -19.92 15.77 2.07
C GLU A 17 -20.77 14.48 2.02
N TYR A 18 -20.25 13.38 2.56
CA TYR A 18 -20.84 12.05 2.46
C TYR A 18 -21.46 11.58 3.78
N ALA A 19 -22.69 11.06 3.71
CA ALA A 19 -23.36 10.46 4.86
C ALA A 19 -22.70 9.15 5.33
N CYS A 20 -22.02 8.44 4.42
CA CYS A 20 -21.29 7.21 4.70
C CYS A 20 -19.88 7.27 4.14
N VAL A 21 -18.88 6.97 4.97
CA VAL A 21 -17.47 6.88 4.57
C VAL A 21 -16.93 5.51 4.96
N LEU A 22 -16.42 4.75 3.98
CA LEU A 22 -15.76 3.46 4.17
C LEU A 22 -14.24 3.63 4.11
N LEU A 23 -13.56 3.36 5.22
CA LEU A 23 -12.11 3.31 5.29
C LEU A 23 -11.63 1.85 5.20
N THR A 24 -11.00 1.50 4.10
CA THR A 24 -10.45 0.16 3.86
C THR A 24 -8.93 0.17 3.76
N GLY A 25 -8.30 -0.99 3.70
CA GLY A 25 -6.84 -1.15 3.58
C GLY A 25 -6.34 -2.37 4.33
N PRO A 26 -5.04 -2.73 4.18
CA PRO A 26 -4.44 -3.92 4.81
C PRO A 26 -4.63 -3.96 6.33
N ARG A 27 -4.43 -5.16 6.91
CA ARG A 27 -4.41 -5.32 8.37
C ARG A 27 -3.30 -4.50 9.01
N GLN A 28 -3.56 -4.04 10.23
CA GLN A 28 -2.58 -3.35 11.11
C GLN A 28 -1.97 -2.06 10.54
N VAL A 29 -2.57 -1.47 9.49
CA VAL A 29 -2.14 -0.14 8.98
C VAL A 29 -2.64 1.03 9.83
N GLY A 30 -3.54 0.78 10.80
CA GLY A 30 -3.99 1.78 11.78
C GLY A 30 -5.35 2.41 11.49
N LYS A 31 -6.22 1.80 10.66
CA LYS A 31 -7.56 2.32 10.30
C LYS A 31 -8.40 2.70 11.52
N SER A 32 -8.72 1.72 12.37
CA SER A 32 -9.55 1.95 13.57
C SER A 32 -8.86 2.92 14.55
N THR A 33 -7.51 2.92 14.61
CA THR A 33 -6.75 3.86 15.45
C THR A 33 -6.91 5.30 14.96
N MET A 34 -6.79 5.54 13.64
CA MET A 34 -7.02 6.86 13.05
C MET A 34 -8.44 7.35 13.28
N LEU A 35 -9.44 6.48 13.04
CA LEU A 35 -10.84 6.85 13.25
C LEU A 35 -11.16 7.15 14.72
N ARG A 36 -10.62 6.37 15.66
CA ARG A 36 -10.75 6.66 17.10
C ARG A 36 -10.11 7.99 17.46
N HIS A 37 -8.96 8.31 16.88
CA HIS A 37 -8.32 9.62 17.10
C HIS A 37 -9.19 10.76 16.57
N LEU A 38 -9.76 10.62 15.38
CA LEU A 38 -10.64 11.64 14.78
C LEU A 38 -11.99 11.80 15.50
N MET A 39 -12.46 10.79 16.21
CA MET A 39 -13.70 10.89 16.98
C MET A 39 -13.50 11.42 18.42
N GLU A 40 -12.27 11.63 18.88
CA GLU A 40 -12.01 12.20 20.19
C GLU A 40 -12.72 13.54 20.37
N GLY A 41 -13.49 13.66 21.46
CA GLY A 41 -14.29 14.87 21.74
C GLY A 41 -15.59 15.00 20.93
N THR A 42 -15.94 14.02 20.09
CA THR A 42 -17.22 13.98 19.36
C THR A 42 -18.24 13.08 20.06
N ALA A 43 -19.53 13.19 19.67
CA ALA A 43 -20.59 12.33 20.19
C ALA A 43 -20.73 11.00 19.42
N ARG A 44 -19.78 10.66 18.52
CA ARG A 44 -19.82 9.44 17.71
C ARG A 44 -19.63 8.20 18.58
N ALA A 45 -20.56 7.25 18.49
CA ALA A 45 -20.42 5.94 19.10
C ALA A 45 -19.51 5.03 18.25
N GLU A 46 -18.91 4.02 18.89
CA GLU A 46 -18.15 2.96 18.23
C GLU A 46 -18.76 1.61 18.56
N VAL A 47 -18.91 0.75 17.55
CA VAL A 47 -19.25 -0.66 17.69
C VAL A 47 -18.36 -1.51 16.80
N SER A 48 -17.84 -2.61 17.33
CA SER A 48 -16.99 -3.54 16.57
C SER A 48 -17.69 -4.87 16.34
N LEU A 49 -17.68 -5.33 15.09
CA LEU A 49 -18.19 -6.65 14.73
C LEU A 49 -17.18 -7.79 14.98
N ASP A 50 -16.05 -7.49 15.65
CA ASP A 50 -15.23 -8.52 16.32
C ASP A 50 -15.96 -9.07 17.55
N ASP A 51 -16.86 -8.30 18.19
CA ASP A 51 -17.79 -8.80 19.19
C ASP A 51 -18.82 -9.74 18.56
N LEU A 52 -18.96 -10.94 19.13
CA LEU A 52 -19.82 -12.00 18.56
C LEU A 52 -21.32 -11.70 18.69
N GLU A 53 -21.73 -11.03 19.76
CA GLU A 53 -23.15 -10.68 19.98
C GLU A 53 -23.55 -9.54 19.04
N GLU A 54 -22.73 -8.51 18.92
CA GLU A 54 -22.96 -7.42 17.98
C GLU A 54 -22.97 -7.93 16.54
N ARG A 55 -22.02 -8.80 16.18
CA ARG A 55 -21.98 -9.44 14.86
C ARG A 55 -23.21 -10.29 14.60
N ARG A 56 -23.69 -11.06 15.58
CA ARG A 56 -24.90 -11.87 15.46
C ARG A 56 -26.12 -10.98 15.20
N LEU A 57 -26.28 -9.94 16.00
CA LEU A 57 -27.39 -8.98 15.84
C LEU A 57 -27.34 -8.29 14.48
N ALA A 58 -26.16 -7.79 14.07
CA ALA A 58 -25.96 -7.14 12.78
C ALA A 58 -26.35 -8.00 11.58
N LYS A 59 -26.16 -9.34 11.69
CA LYS A 59 -26.54 -10.31 10.65
C LYS A 59 -28.03 -10.68 10.69
N THR A 60 -28.58 -10.91 11.89
CA THR A 60 -29.94 -11.46 12.02
C THR A 60 -31.01 -10.38 11.99
N ASP A 61 -30.72 -9.20 12.53
CA ASP A 61 -31.64 -8.04 12.54
C ASP A 61 -30.84 -6.72 12.38
N PRO A 62 -30.39 -6.41 11.15
CA PRO A 62 -29.67 -5.18 10.86
C PRO A 62 -30.44 -3.91 11.22
N ALA A 63 -31.77 -3.95 11.11
CA ALA A 63 -32.64 -2.82 11.46
C ALA A 63 -32.58 -2.51 12.96
N MET A 64 -32.64 -3.55 13.80
CA MET A 64 -32.52 -3.39 15.26
C MET A 64 -31.10 -2.98 15.65
N PHE A 65 -30.07 -3.56 15.01
CA PHE A 65 -28.69 -3.16 15.22
C PHE A 65 -28.49 -1.64 15.02
N LEU A 66 -28.96 -1.08 13.90
CA LEU A 66 -28.87 0.35 13.62
C LEU A 66 -29.73 1.22 14.56
N LYS A 67 -30.80 0.69 15.13
CA LYS A 67 -31.59 1.40 16.16
C LYS A 67 -30.87 1.46 17.51
N LEU A 68 -30.12 0.39 17.87
CA LEU A 68 -29.34 0.35 19.10
C LEU A 68 -28.04 1.17 18.99
N HIS A 69 -27.51 1.29 17.76
CA HIS A 69 -26.32 2.08 17.44
C HIS A 69 -26.67 3.24 16.48
N PRO A 70 -27.39 4.27 16.98
CA PRO A 70 -27.84 5.39 16.15
C PRO A 70 -26.65 6.22 15.65
N ALA A 71 -26.80 6.82 14.47
CA ALA A 71 -25.81 7.74 13.91
C ALA A 71 -25.66 9.00 14.80
N PRO A 72 -24.47 9.59 14.88
CA PRO A 72 -23.26 9.20 14.18
C PRO A 72 -22.54 8.00 14.83
N VAL A 73 -22.19 6.99 14.01
CA VAL A 73 -21.59 5.75 14.50
C VAL A 73 -20.38 5.32 13.65
N LEU A 74 -19.37 4.73 14.30
CA LEU A 74 -18.28 3.98 13.69
C LEU A 74 -18.59 2.48 13.83
N ILE A 75 -18.69 1.76 12.71
CA ILE A 75 -18.86 0.30 12.66
C ILE A 75 -17.54 -0.31 12.17
N ASP A 76 -16.80 -0.93 13.09
CA ASP A 76 -15.52 -1.57 12.80
C ASP A 76 -15.72 -3.03 12.33
N GLU A 77 -14.87 -3.48 11.38
CA GLU A 77 -14.87 -4.81 10.76
C GLU A 77 -16.23 -5.16 10.08
N VAL A 78 -16.79 -4.18 9.34
CA VAL A 78 -18.12 -4.29 8.72
C VAL A 78 -18.27 -5.46 7.73
N GLN A 79 -17.18 -6.02 7.20
CA GLN A 79 -17.19 -7.19 6.33
C GLN A 79 -17.81 -8.44 6.98
N TYR A 80 -17.90 -8.47 8.31
CA TYR A 80 -18.53 -9.59 9.02
C TYR A 80 -20.06 -9.57 8.98
N ALA A 81 -20.70 -8.45 8.62
CA ALA A 81 -22.14 -8.35 8.47
C ALA A 81 -22.50 -7.54 7.20
N PRO A 82 -22.33 -8.12 6.00
CA PRO A 82 -22.62 -7.44 4.73
C PRO A 82 -24.08 -7.01 4.59
N GLU A 83 -24.98 -7.60 5.34
CA GLU A 83 -26.41 -7.25 5.40
C GLU A 83 -26.61 -5.78 5.79
N LEU A 84 -25.73 -5.20 6.61
CA LEU A 84 -25.79 -3.81 7.04
C LEU A 84 -25.74 -2.82 5.88
N PHE A 85 -25.02 -3.14 4.78
CA PHE A 85 -24.89 -2.21 3.64
C PHE A 85 -26.24 -1.82 3.04
N SER A 86 -27.18 -2.76 2.94
CA SER A 86 -28.52 -2.48 2.42
C SER A 86 -29.33 -1.55 3.33
N TYR A 87 -29.20 -1.70 4.64
CA TYR A 87 -29.92 -0.85 5.62
C TYR A 87 -29.27 0.53 5.74
N ILE A 88 -27.95 0.63 5.68
CA ILE A 88 -27.25 1.91 5.62
C ILE A 88 -27.62 2.66 4.35
N LYS A 89 -27.74 1.97 3.19
CA LYS A 89 -28.25 2.55 1.96
C LYS A 89 -29.62 3.21 2.15
N ILE A 90 -30.54 2.47 2.75
CA ILE A 90 -31.89 2.99 3.03
C ILE A 90 -31.82 4.23 3.93
N ALA A 91 -30.98 4.23 4.96
CA ALA A 91 -30.79 5.37 5.84
C ALA A 91 -30.24 6.59 5.09
N VAL A 92 -29.24 6.40 4.21
CA VAL A 92 -28.66 7.46 3.37
C VAL A 92 -29.71 8.00 2.39
N ASP A 93 -30.47 7.13 1.71
CA ASP A 93 -31.55 7.52 0.78
C ASP A 93 -32.68 8.29 1.49
N ASN A 94 -32.90 8.04 2.77
CA ASN A 94 -33.85 8.76 3.62
C ASN A 94 -33.26 10.06 4.23
N GLY A 95 -32.09 10.52 3.78
CA GLY A 95 -31.55 11.82 4.15
C GLY A 95 -30.68 11.81 5.42
N ALA A 96 -29.97 10.72 5.71
CA ALA A 96 -28.96 10.72 6.75
C ALA A 96 -27.94 11.86 6.54
N ALA A 97 -27.62 12.59 7.61
CA ALA A 97 -26.69 13.73 7.54
C ALA A 97 -25.27 13.30 7.13
N PRO A 98 -24.47 14.20 6.52
CA PRO A 98 -23.05 13.95 6.31
C PRO A 98 -22.37 13.44 7.58
N GLY A 99 -21.44 12.48 7.42
CA GLY A 99 -20.74 11.89 8.55
C GLY A 99 -21.54 10.94 9.43
N SER A 100 -22.75 10.52 9.05
CA SER A 100 -23.58 9.62 9.87
C SER A 100 -22.91 8.26 10.12
N TYR A 101 -22.31 7.66 9.10
CA TYR A 101 -21.76 6.31 9.17
C TYR A 101 -20.28 6.29 8.80
N TRP A 102 -19.43 5.87 9.72
CA TRP A 102 -18.05 5.51 9.44
C TRP A 102 -17.95 3.99 9.46
N LEU A 103 -17.45 3.42 8.38
CA LEU A 103 -17.27 1.99 8.22
C LEU A 103 -15.80 1.68 8.07
N THR A 104 -15.32 0.60 8.69
CA THR A 104 -13.97 0.12 8.46
C THR A 104 -13.90 -1.39 8.35
N GLY A 105 -12.87 -1.85 7.64
CA GLY A 105 -12.57 -3.27 7.55
C GLY A 105 -11.28 -3.55 6.81
N SER A 106 -10.75 -4.76 7.03
CA SER A 106 -9.44 -5.16 6.54
C SER A 106 -9.45 -5.90 5.20
N GLN A 107 -10.60 -6.42 4.76
CA GLN A 107 -10.76 -7.13 3.48
C GLN A 107 -11.17 -6.15 2.38
N ALA A 108 -10.22 -5.33 1.92
CA ALA A 108 -10.46 -4.21 0.99
C ALA A 108 -11.25 -4.64 -0.25
N TYR A 109 -10.84 -5.74 -0.91
CA TYR A 109 -11.48 -6.22 -2.13
C TYR A 109 -12.95 -6.61 -1.91
N ARG A 110 -13.23 -7.40 -0.85
CA ARG A 110 -14.59 -7.83 -0.52
C ARG A 110 -15.48 -6.66 -0.13
N LEU A 111 -14.94 -5.71 0.62
CA LEU A 111 -15.68 -4.50 1.00
C LEU A 111 -15.98 -3.61 -0.20
N MET A 112 -15.07 -3.50 -1.16
CA MET A 112 -15.30 -2.76 -2.40
C MET A 112 -16.39 -3.39 -3.25
N GLU A 113 -16.41 -4.72 -3.42
CA GLU A 113 -17.51 -5.43 -4.10
C GLU A 113 -18.86 -5.13 -3.44
N LEU A 114 -18.96 -5.33 -2.13
CA LEU A 114 -20.21 -5.11 -1.37
C LEU A 114 -20.67 -3.64 -1.40
N ALA A 115 -19.73 -2.69 -1.29
CA ALA A 115 -20.05 -1.28 -1.36
C ALA A 115 -20.47 -0.86 -2.77
N GLN A 116 -19.84 -1.39 -3.82
CA GLN A 116 -20.24 -1.13 -5.21
C GLN A 116 -21.62 -1.69 -5.54
N GLU A 117 -21.96 -2.88 -5.05
CA GLU A 117 -23.30 -3.47 -5.25
C GLU A 117 -24.40 -2.73 -4.49
N SER A 118 -24.13 -2.34 -3.24
CA SER A 118 -25.18 -1.85 -2.34
C SER A 118 -25.19 -0.33 -2.16
N LEU A 119 -24.01 0.34 -2.16
CA LEU A 119 -23.84 1.75 -1.79
C LEU A 119 -23.28 2.62 -2.91
N ALA A 120 -23.35 2.18 -4.18
CA ALA A 120 -22.83 2.93 -5.32
C ALA A 120 -23.36 4.38 -5.34
N GLY A 121 -22.46 5.36 -5.41
CA GLY A 121 -22.77 6.79 -5.41
C GLY A 121 -23.23 7.38 -4.07
N ARG A 122 -23.27 6.58 -2.99
CA ARG A 122 -23.74 6.99 -1.64
C ARG A 122 -22.64 6.95 -0.58
N THR A 123 -21.56 6.27 -0.86
CA THR A 123 -20.44 6.06 0.07
C THR A 123 -19.17 6.51 -0.57
N ALA A 124 -18.40 7.32 0.15
CA ALA A 124 -17.02 7.56 -0.21
C ALA A 124 -16.16 6.39 0.28
N ILE A 125 -15.31 5.88 -0.59
CA ILE A 125 -14.38 4.79 -0.26
C ILE A 125 -12.97 5.36 -0.23
N LEU A 126 -12.31 5.24 0.92
CA LEU A 126 -10.94 5.65 1.11
C LEU A 126 -10.08 4.42 1.40
N HIS A 127 -8.90 4.38 0.80
CA HIS A 127 -7.92 3.32 1.03
C HIS A 127 -6.75 3.86 1.85
N MET A 128 -6.47 3.21 2.98
CA MET A 128 -5.37 3.56 3.86
C MET A 128 -4.22 2.56 3.72
N SER A 129 -3.06 3.03 3.31
CA SER A 129 -1.83 2.25 3.29
C SER A 129 -1.12 2.24 4.64
N ALA A 130 -0.02 1.49 4.76
CA ALA A 130 0.93 1.61 5.85
C ALA A 130 1.53 3.03 5.89
N LEU A 131 2.29 3.35 6.95
CA LEU A 131 2.95 4.66 7.09
C LEU A 131 3.88 4.94 5.90
N SER A 132 3.78 6.15 5.34
CA SER A 132 4.81 6.65 4.42
C SER A 132 6.04 7.12 5.19
N GLN A 133 7.17 7.29 4.50
CA GLN A 133 8.36 7.85 5.16
C GLN A 133 8.15 9.29 5.65
N SER A 134 7.32 10.07 4.94
CA SER A 134 6.97 11.42 5.39
C SER A 134 6.17 11.40 6.70
N GLU A 135 5.17 10.53 6.83
CA GLU A 135 4.42 10.31 8.08
C GLU A 135 5.34 9.83 9.22
N LEU A 136 6.30 8.94 8.92
CA LEU A 136 7.31 8.50 9.90
C LEU A 136 8.24 9.63 10.36
N CYS A 137 8.42 10.66 9.55
CA CYS A 137 9.17 11.87 9.88
C CYS A 137 8.30 12.97 10.51
N GLY A 138 7.00 12.72 10.74
CA GLY A 138 6.06 13.70 11.28
C GLY A 138 5.63 14.78 10.27
N VAL A 139 5.80 14.52 8.97
CA VAL A 139 5.42 15.45 7.90
C VAL A 139 4.22 14.87 7.15
N VAL A 140 3.03 15.37 7.44
CA VAL A 140 1.75 14.89 6.86
C VAL A 140 1.16 15.83 5.81
N ASP A 141 1.70 17.04 5.68
CA ASP A 141 1.20 18.06 4.75
C ASP A 141 2.09 18.12 3.51
N VAL A 142 2.14 17.01 2.77
CA VAL A 142 2.97 16.85 1.57
C VAL A 142 2.11 16.32 0.44
N SER A 143 2.18 16.95 -0.75
CA SER A 143 1.54 16.44 -1.96
C SER A 143 2.07 15.05 -2.33
N PRO A 144 1.34 14.23 -3.10
CA PRO A 144 1.88 13.00 -3.66
C PRO A 144 3.20 13.24 -4.40
N PHE A 145 4.06 12.21 -4.44
CA PHE A 145 5.36 12.34 -5.11
C PHE A 145 5.19 12.64 -6.60
N SER A 146 5.90 13.66 -7.08
CA SER A 146 5.91 14.09 -8.47
C SER A 146 7.34 14.48 -8.88
N LEU A 147 7.65 14.43 -10.18
CA LEU A 147 8.92 14.88 -10.75
C LEU A 147 8.90 16.33 -11.20
N GLU A 148 7.84 17.07 -10.89
CA GLU A 148 7.81 18.51 -11.09
C GLU A 148 8.80 19.21 -10.16
N LEU A 149 9.63 20.11 -10.72
CA LEU A 149 10.72 20.73 -9.97
C LEU A 149 10.23 21.48 -8.73
N ASP A 150 9.11 22.20 -8.86
CA ASP A 150 8.53 22.96 -7.75
C ASP A 150 8.07 22.04 -6.61
N GLU A 151 7.50 20.87 -6.93
CA GLU A 151 7.10 19.88 -5.92
C GLU A 151 8.32 19.24 -5.26
N LEU A 152 9.36 18.94 -6.03
CA LEU A 152 10.62 18.45 -5.47
C LEU A 152 11.27 19.48 -4.53
N GLN A 153 11.21 20.78 -4.87
CA GLN A 153 11.71 21.84 -4.00
C GLN A 153 10.88 22.00 -2.73
N LYS A 154 9.55 21.91 -2.80
CA LYS A 154 8.67 21.92 -1.62
C LYS A 154 9.01 20.73 -0.69
N ARG A 155 9.13 19.51 -1.25
CA ARG A 155 9.52 18.32 -0.48
C ARG A 155 10.88 18.50 0.19
N LYS A 156 11.87 19.01 -0.54
CA LYS A 156 13.20 19.33 0.01
C LYS A 156 13.15 20.33 1.17
N ALA A 157 12.20 21.25 1.17
CA ALA A 157 12.06 22.27 2.22
C ALA A 157 11.49 21.71 3.53
N VAL A 158 10.65 20.66 3.46
CA VAL A 158 9.92 20.13 4.62
C VAL A 158 10.45 18.77 5.12
N LEU A 159 11.05 17.96 4.24
CA LEU A 159 11.63 16.68 4.58
C LEU A 159 13.12 16.84 4.96
N SER A 160 13.57 16.03 5.91
CA SER A 160 14.97 16.04 6.33
C SER A 160 15.81 15.07 5.48
N PRO A 161 17.00 15.48 5.03
CA PRO A 161 17.95 14.58 4.38
C PRO A 161 18.22 13.33 5.23
N ALA A 162 18.40 12.20 4.55
CA ALA A 162 18.74 10.95 5.20
C ALA A 162 19.93 10.29 4.51
N THR A 163 20.83 9.77 5.30
CA THR A 163 21.98 8.98 4.86
C THR A 163 21.57 7.61 4.32
N PRO A 164 22.40 6.92 3.54
CA PRO A 164 22.11 5.55 3.11
C PRO A 164 21.76 4.60 4.26
N ASN A 165 22.44 4.72 5.38
CA ASN A 165 22.20 3.89 6.56
C ASN A 165 20.80 4.16 7.14
N GLU A 166 20.37 5.41 7.24
CA GLU A 166 19.01 5.78 7.72
C GLU A 166 17.94 5.30 6.76
N ILE A 167 18.17 5.32 5.44
CA ILE A 167 17.23 4.73 4.47
C ILE A 167 17.12 3.21 4.70
N TYR A 168 18.23 2.50 4.86
CA TYR A 168 18.19 1.06 5.15
C TYR A 168 17.60 0.74 6.54
N GLN A 169 17.73 1.62 7.53
CA GLN A 169 17.02 1.51 8.80
C GLN A 169 15.50 1.63 8.61
N ARG A 170 15.02 2.56 7.75
CA ARG A 170 13.59 2.66 7.40
C ARG A 170 13.10 1.41 6.69
N ILE A 171 13.84 0.93 5.69
CA ILE A 171 13.53 -0.31 4.94
C ILE A 171 13.42 -1.51 5.89
N TRP A 172 14.43 -1.71 6.76
CA TRP A 172 14.49 -2.82 7.69
C TRP A 172 13.41 -2.75 8.77
N GLY A 173 13.11 -1.56 9.26
CA GLY A 173 12.08 -1.31 10.27
C GLY A 173 10.66 -1.43 9.74
N GLY A 174 10.46 -1.31 8.42
CA GLY A 174 9.16 -1.33 7.78
C GLY A 174 8.30 -0.12 8.07
N ALA A 175 7.00 -0.24 7.81
CA ALA A 175 6.04 0.85 7.81
C ALA A 175 4.76 0.57 8.64
N LEU A 176 4.70 -0.57 9.34
CA LEU A 176 3.52 -0.92 10.14
C LEU A 176 3.49 -0.13 11.45
N PRO A 177 2.40 0.61 11.76
CA PRO A 177 2.32 1.51 12.91
C PRO A 177 2.55 0.82 14.26
N GLY A 178 2.13 -0.44 14.41
CA GLY A 178 2.26 -1.19 15.65
C GLY A 178 3.71 -1.27 16.15
N HIS A 179 4.65 -1.48 15.23
CA HIS A 179 6.08 -1.46 15.53
C HIS A 179 6.63 -0.02 15.56
N ARG A 180 6.33 0.79 14.55
CA ARG A 180 6.91 2.13 14.38
C ARG A 180 6.52 3.13 15.45
N SER A 181 5.36 2.99 16.08
CA SER A 181 4.91 3.82 17.21
C SER A 181 5.61 3.47 18.54
N GLY A 182 6.41 2.40 18.57
CA GLY A 182 7.04 1.88 19.79
C GLY A 182 6.09 1.08 20.70
N LYS A 183 4.85 0.79 20.26
CA LYS A 183 3.91 -0.08 20.98
C LYS A 183 4.47 -1.50 21.12
N TYR A 184 5.01 -2.04 20.04
CA TYR A 184 5.69 -3.33 20.00
C TYR A 184 7.17 -3.08 19.71
N LYS A 185 8.03 -3.27 20.72
CA LYS A 185 9.46 -2.96 20.63
C LYS A 185 10.26 -4.03 19.91
N ASP A 186 9.92 -5.30 20.15
CA ASP A 186 10.57 -6.44 19.49
C ASP A 186 9.98 -6.63 18.09
N ARG A 187 10.78 -6.30 17.08
CA ARG A 187 10.42 -6.36 15.67
C ARG A 187 10.11 -7.77 15.21
N ASP A 188 10.92 -8.73 15.61
CA ASP A 188 10.81 -10.10 15.12
C ASP A 188 9.59 -10.80 15.73
N VAL A 189 9.30 -10.55 17.01
CA VAL A 189 8.06 -10.98 17.66
C VAL A 189 6.85 -10.31 16.99
N PHE A 190 6.96 -9.02 16.65
CA PHE A 190 5.89 -8.30 15.98
C PHE A 190 5.55 -8.91 14.60
N TYR A 191 6.55 -9.11 13.73
CA TYR A 191 6.31 -9.67 12.39
C TYR A 191 5.92 -11.16 12.44
N SER A 192 6.46 -11.93 13.38
CA SER A 192 6.02 -13.30 13.63
C SER A 192 4.52 -13.35 13.96
N SER A 193 4.09 -12.53 14.90
CA SER A 193 2.68 -12.44 15.32
C SER A 193 1.78 -11.90 14.21
N TYR A 194 2.28 -10.96 13.41
CA TYR A 194 1.56 -10.42 12.24
C TYR A 194 1.24 -11.53 11.23
N ILE A 195 2.24 -12.31 10.82
CA ILE A 195 2.08 -13.43 9.87
C ILE A 195 1.17 -14.52 10.45
N GLN A 196 1.37 -14.89 11.71
CA GLN A 196 0.53 -15.90 12.37
C GLN A 196 -0.94 -15.46 12.37
N THR A 197 -1.21 -14.23 12.77
CA THR A 197 -2.57 -13.68 12.81
C THR A 197 -3.19 -13.63 11.41
N TYR A 198 -2.41 -13.23 10.39
CA TYR A 198 -2.86 -13.19 9.00
C TYR A 198 -3.26 -14.58 8.50
N ILE A 199 -2.39 -15.58 8.70
CA ILE A 199 -2.67 -16.96 8.29
C ILE A 199 -3.90 -17.51 9.03
N ASP A 200 -3.99 -17.29 10.33
CA ASP A 200 -5.05 -17.87 11.15
C ASP A 200 -6.42 -17.21 10.95
N ARG A 201 -6.48 -15.92 10.60
CA ARG A 201 -7.76 -15.19 10.47
C ARG A 201 -8.20 -15.03 9.03
N ASP A 202 -7.29 -14.67 8.12
CA ASP A 202 -7.66 -14.35 6.74
C ASP A 202 -7.52 -15.56 5.82
N VAL A 203 -6.33 -16.14 5.79
CA VAL A 203 -6.03 -17.24 4.85
C VAL A 203 -6.89 -18.46 5.10
N THR A 204 -7.08 -18.86 6.38
CA THR A 204 -7.93 -20.02 6.70
C THR A 204 -9.41 -19.78 6.41
N THR A 205 -9.87 -18.53 6.44
CA THR A 205 -11.24 -18.15 6.08
C THR A 205 -11.45 -18.18 4.56
N ASP A 206 -10.51 -17.62 3.80
CA ASP A 206 -10.63 -17.49 2.35
C ASP A 206 -10.16 -18.75 1.61
N ILE A 207 -9.33 -19.57 2.25
CA ILE A 207 -8.82 -20.85 1.72
C ILE A 207 -9.03 -21.96 2.77
N PRO A 208 -10.25 -22.52 2.88
CA PRO A 208 -10.51 -23.62 3.81
C PRO A 208 -9.59 -24.81 3.57
N GLY A 209 -9.01 -25.37 4.65
CA GLY A 209 -8.13 -26.53 4.58
C GLY A 209 -6.71 -26.22 4.08
N VAL A 210 -6.29 -24.96 4.06
CA VAL A 210 -4.91 -24.57 3.70
C VAL A 210 -3.91 -25.20 4.69
N ASP A 211 -2.82 -25.75 4.16
CA ASP A 211 -1.65 -26.11 4.98
C ASP A 211 -0.93 -24.81 5.40
N LYS A 212 -1.04 -24.48 6.68
CA LYS A 212 -0.49 -23.22 7.23
C LYS A 212 1.03 -23.17 7.15
N VAL A 213 1.71 -24.30 7.29
CA VAL A 213 3.18 -24.36 7.25
C VAL A 213 3.65 -24.13 5.82
N MET A 214 3.07 -24.84 4.87
CA MET A 214 3.40 -24.64 3.45
C MET A 214 3.04 -23.24 2.97
N PHE A 215 1.93 -22.65 3.46
CA PHE A 215 1.58 -21.28 3.14
C PHE A 215 2.60 -20.27 3.71
N ALA A 216 3.08 -20.50 4.94
CA ALA A 216 4.14 -19.66 5.52
C ALA A 216 5.45 -19.76 4.72
N ASP A 217 5.80 -20.95 4.24
CA ASP A 217 6.96 -21.15 3.36
C ASP A 217 6.77 -20.49 2.00
N PHE A 218 5.54 -20.50 1.47
CA PHE A 218 5.18 -19.79 0.25
C PHE A 218 5.39 -18.27 0.38
N ILE A 219 4.97 -17.66 1.49
CA ILE A 219 5.20 -16.22 1.73
C ILE A 219 6.70 -15.93 1.80
N ARG A 220 7.51 -16.80 2.43
CA ARG A 220 8.98 -16.65 2.48
C ARG A 220 9.61 -16.74 1.09
N ALA A 221 9.21 -17.74 0.29
CA ALA A 221 9.69 -17.90 -1.08
C ALA A 221 9.33 -16.69 -1.97
N ALA A 222 8.13 -16.13 -1.79
CA ALA A 222 7.70 -14.90 -2.44
C ALA A 222 8.57 -13.70 -1.99
N ALA A 223 8.84 -13.55 -0.68
CA ALA A 223 9.65 -12.45 -0.16
C ALA A 223 11.08 -12.44 -0.72
N CYS A 224 11.69 -13.62 -0.92
CA CYS A 224 13.00 -13.74 -1.56
C CYS A 224 13.03 -13.25 -3.01
N ARG A 225 11.86 -13.10 -3.65
CA ARG A 225 11.70 -12.66 -5.05
C ARG A 225 11.06 -11.28 -5.19
N SER A 226 10.99 -10.52 -4.11
CA SER A 226 10.48 -9.15 -4.16
C SER A 226 11.32 -8.27 -5.09
N GLY A 227 10.67 -7.45 -5.92
CA GLY A 227 11.32 -6.62 -6.94
C GLY A 227 11.69 -7.39 -8.23
N GLN A 228 11.29 -8.66 -8.35
CA GLN A 228 11.58 -9.48 -9.54
C GLN A 228 10.30 -9.76 -10.35
N MET A 229 10.48 -10.15 -11.61
CA MET A 229 9.37 -10.66 -12.43
C MET A 229 8.80 -11.93 -11.80
N LEU A 230 7.48 -11.97 -11.67
CA LEU A 230 6.76 -13.07 -11.04
C LEU A 230 6.95 -14.38 -11.82
N ASN A 231 7.54 -15.37 -11.19
CA ASN A 231 7.59 -16.75 -11.66
C ASN A 231 6.92 -17.67 -10.63
N LEU A 232 5.63 -17.93 -10.83
CA LEU A 232 4.85 -18.78 -9.93
C LEU A 232 5.31 -20.24 -9.94
N HIS A 233 5.80 -20.73 -11.06
CA HIS A 233 6.30 -22.10 -11.19
C HIS A 233 7.52 -22.34 -10.28
N ASP A 234 8.47 -21.40 -10.27
CA ASP A 234 9.65 -21.52 -9.40
C ASP A 234 9.26 -21.43 -7.91
N ILE A 235 8.33 -20.53 -7.56
CA ILE A 235 7.82 -20.43 -6.18
C ILE A 235 7.10 -21.72 -5.77
N ALA A 236 6.27 -22.27 -6.65
CA ALA A 236 5.55 -23.52 -6.42
C ALA A 236 6.51 -24.70 -6.21
N GLY A 237 7.56 -24.79 -7.05
CA GLY A 237 8.61 -25.80 -6.95
C GLY A 237 9.39 -25.73 -5.65
N ASP A 238 9.77 -24.53 -5.20
CA ASP A 238 10.50 -24.35 -3.92
C ASP A 238 9.70 -24.81 -2.70
N VAL A 239 8.37 -24.67 -2.76
CA VAL A 239 7.47 -24.99 -1.63
C VAL A 239 6.89 -26.42 -1.75
N GLY A 240 6.93 -27.00 -2.93
CA GLY A 240 6.36 -28.33 -3.17
C GLY A 240 4.84 -28.33 -3.36
N VAL A 241 4.29 -27.26 -3.94
CA VAL A 241 2.86 -27.14 -4.26
C VAL A 241 2.62 -27.09 -5.76
N SER A 242 1.37 -27.27 -6.21
CA SER A 242 1.02 -27.12 -7.62
C SER A 242 1.00 -25.64 -8.04
N ASP A 243 1.19 -25.37 -9.35
CA ASP A 243 1.10 -24.01 -9.91
C ASP A 243 -0.27 -23.36 -9.65
N ASP A 244 -1.35 -24.15 -9.69
CA ASP A 244 -2.70 -23.65 -9.38
C ASP A 244 -2.84 -23.25 -7.90
N THR A 245 -2.23 -24.00 -7.00
CA THR A 245 -2.18 -23.66 -5.57
C THR A 245 -1.38 -22.37 -5.38
N ALA A 246 -0.19 -22.28 -5.97
CA ALA A 246 0.65 -21.07 -5.91
C ALA A 246 -0.09 -19.85 -6.48
N LYS A 247 -0.81 -19.99 -7.58
CA LYS A 247 -1.61 -18.91 -8.18
C LYS A 247 -2.74 -18.45 -7.24
N ARG A 248 -3.45 -19.37 -6.61
CA ARG A 248 -4.51 -19.06 -5.64
C ARG A 248 -3.93 -18.35 -4.40
N TRP A 249 -2.80 -18.84 -3.88
CA TRP A 249 -2.13 -18.25 -2.73
C TRP A 249 -1.56 -16.87 -3.03
N MET A 250 -0.98 -16.67 -4.20
CA MET A 250 -0.48 -15.36 -4.61
C MET A 250 -1.61 -14.34 -4.75
N LYS A 251 -2.77 -14.75 -5.29
CA LYS A 251 -3.96 -13.89 -5.36
C LYS A 251 -4.47 -13.51 -3.97
N GLU A 252 -4.31 -14.39 -2.98
CA GLU A 252 -4.67 -14.10 -1.60
C GLU A 252 -3.72 -13.07 -0.97
N LEU A 253 -2.41 -13.17 -1.21
CA LEU A 253 -1.43 -12.15 -0.78
C LEU A 253 -1.72 -10.77 -1.39
N GLU A 254 -2.14 -10.74 -2.65
CA GLU A 254 -2.53 -9.49 -3.33
C GLU A 254 -3.81 -8.89 -2.74
N LYS A 255 -4.87 -9.69 -2.57
CA LYS A 255 -6.15 -9.25 -2.00
C LYS A 255 -6.03 -8.68 -0.59
N SER A 256 -5.17 -9.28 0.22
CA SER A 256 -4.91 -8.84 1.60
C SER A 256 -3.95 -7.65 1.69
N GLY A 257 -3.39 -7.20 0.55
CA GLY A 257 -2.47 -6.07 0.52
C GLY A 257 -1.10 -6.37 1.13
N ILE A 258 -0.67 -7.63 1.12
CA ILE A 258 0.71 -8.01 1.49
C ILE A 258 1.64 -7.77 0.32
N VAL A 259 1.21 -8.15 -0.90
CA VAL A 259 1.94 -7.89 -2.14
C VAL A 259 1.13 -7.04 -3.10
N PHE A 260 1.81 -6.43 -4.05
CA PHE A 260 1.20 -5.79 -5.21
C PHE A 260 2.03 -6.10 -6.47
N PHE A 261 1.41 -5.86 -7.62
CA PHE A 261 2.03 -6.14 -8.92
C PHE A 261 2.23 -4.85 -9.71
N LEU A 262 3.44 -4.67 -10.21
CA LEU A 262 3.78 -3.64 -11.16
C LEU A 262 3.73 -4.25 -12.58
N HIS A 263 2.75 -3.81 -13.37
CA HIS A 263 2.56 -4.31 -14.72
C HIS A 263 3.46 -3.59 -15.73
N PRO A 264 3.89 -4.28 -16.81
CA PRO A 264 4.71 -3.64 -17.82
C PRO A 264 3.93 -2.62 -18.63
N TYR A 265 4.58 -1.48 -18.94
CA TYR A 265 4.05 -0.51 -19.87
C TYR A 265 3.97 -1.09 -21.31
N SER A 266 2.88 -0.80 -22.01
CA SER A 266 2.70 -1.12 -23.43
C SER A 266 1.74 -0.12 -24.07
N ASN A 267 2.01 0.28 -25.30
CA ASN A 267 1.12 1.12 -26.11
C ASN A 267 -0.27 0.50 -26.35
N ASN A 268 -0.42 -0.80 -26.10
CA ASN A 268 -1.68 -1.51 -26.20
C ASN A 268 -2.11 -1.96 -24.79
N LEU A 269 -3.17 -1.39 -24.25
CA LEU A 269 -3.71 -1.69 -22.91
C LEU A 269 -3.96 -3.17 -22.67
N LEU A 270 -4.44 -3.91 -23.68
CA LEU A 270 -4.67 -5.36 -23.56
C LEU A 270 -3.36 -6.13 -23.38
N LYS A 271 -2.26 -5.66 -23.95
CA LYS A 271 -0.94 -6.31 -23.82
C LYS A 271 -0.29 -6.02 -22.46
N ARG A 272 -0.69 -4.96 -21.75
CA ARG A 272 -0.20 -4.68 -20.38
C ARG A 272 -0.53 -5.79 -19.40
N THR A 273 -1.69 -6.42 -19.56
CA THR A 273 -2.17 -7.49 -18.67
C THR A 273 -1.66 -8.90 -19.04
N ILE A 274 -1.07 -9.08 -20.21
CA ILE A 274 -0.60 -10.38 -20.71
C ILE A 274 0.84 -10.66 -20.30
N LYS A 275 1.69 -9.63 -20.15
CA LYS A 275 3.11 -9.76 -19.79
C LYS A 275 3.25 -9.99 -18.29
N THR A 276 4.30 -10.68 -17.91
CA THR A 276 4.63 -11.01 -16.53
C THR A 276 4.83 -9.73 -15.69
N PRO A 277 4.11 -9.54 -14.59
CA PRO A 277 4.34 -8.38 -13.70
C PRO A 277 5.60 -8.58 -12.85
N LYS A 278 6.16 -7.48 -12.32
CA LYS A 278 7.06 -7.52 -11.18
C LYS A 278 6.23 -7.58 -9.89
N MET A 279 6.70 -8.32 -8.90
CA MET A 279 6.05 -8.47 -7.60
C MET A 279 6.81 -7.70 -6.53
N TYR A 280 6.06 -6.97 -5.69
CA TYR A 280 6.59 -6.20 -4.56
C TYR A 280 5.76 -6.43 -3.31
N PHE A 281 6.36 -6.21 -2.15
CA PHE A 281 5.67 -6.18 -0.87
C PHE A 281 5.35 -4.73 -0.47
N PHE A 282 4.18 -4.51 0.12
CA PHE A 282 3.85 -3.17 0.64
C PHE A 282 4.68 -2.79 1.86
N ASP A 283 5.14 -3.78 2.65
CA ASP A 283 5.99 -3.54 3.82
C ASP A 283 7.35 -4.22 3.66
N THR A 284 8.39 -3.41 3.52
CA THR A 284 9.78 -3.90 3.37
C THR A 284 10.33 -4.52 4.64
N GLY A 285 9.85 -4.11 5.81
CA GLY A 285 10.23 -4.73 7.09
C GLY A 285 9.76 -6.17 7.18
N LEU A 286 8.58 -6.47 6.62
CA LEU A 286 8.10 -7.84 6.50
C LEU A 286 9.01 -8.67 5.59
N VAL A 287 9.44 -8.12 4.43
CA VAL A 287 10.42 -8.80 3.56
C VAL A 287 11.71 -9.10 4.32
N CYS A 288 12.26 -8.10 5.02
CA CYS A 288 13.49 -8.27 5.80
C CYS A 288 13.35 -9.33 6.90
N TYR A 289 12.19 -9.40 7.56
CA TYR A 289 11.89 -10.45 8.55
C TYR A 289 11.85 -11.84 7.89
N LEU A 290 11.09 -11.99 6.82
CA LEU A 290 10.91 -13.27 6.11
C LEU A 290 12.22 -13.79 5.50
N THR A 291 13.08 -12.91 5.02
CA THR A 291 14.40 -13.21 4.44
C THR A 291 15.54 -13.23 5.47
N ARG A 292 15.21 -13.06 6.77
CA ARG A 292 16.12 -13.19 7.93
C ARG A 292 17.29 -12.19 7.96
N TYR A 293 17.08 -10.97 7.45
CA TYR A 293 18.03 -9.89 7.65
C TYR A 293 17.91 -9.33 9.06
N SER A 294 18.94 -9.60 9.90
CA SER A 294 18.92 -9.30 11.33
C SER A 294 19.25 -7.84 11.67
N SER A 295 19.83 -7.09 10.75
CA SER A 295 20.10 -5.66 10.95
C SER A 295 20.10 -4.88 9.63
N PRO A 296 19.93 -3.54 9.69
CA PRO A 296 20.04 -2.66 8.52
C PRO A 296 21.42 -2.75 7.83
N GLU A 297 22.49 -2.89 8.59
CA GLU A 297 23.86 -2.97 8.07
C GLU A 297 24.08 -4.25 7.27
N ILE A 298 23.55 -5.39 7.76
CA ILE A 298 23.61 -6.67 7.05
C ILE A 298 22.76 -6.58 5.77
N LEU A 299 21.60 -5.94 5.83
CA LEU A 299 20.75 -5.72 4.66
C LEU A 299 21.44 -4.84 3.61
N MET A 300 22.04 -3.72 4.03
CA MET A 300 22.71 -2.78 3.12
C MET A 300 23.86 -3.43 2.35
N ASN A 301 24.53 -4.42 2.95
CA ASN A 301 25.63 -5.17 2.33
C ASN A 301 25.18 -6.53 1.76
N GLY A 302 23.92 -6.89 1.89
CA GLY A 302 23.36 -8.17 1.48
C GLY A 302 23.04 -8.26 -0.02
N ALA A 303 22.80 -9.47 -0.49
CA ALA A 303 22.53 -9.75 -1.90
C ALA A 303 21.28 -9.06 -2.47
N ILE A 304 20.26 -8.84 -1.63
CA ILE A 304 18.97 -8.23 -2.07
C ILE A 304 18.94 -6.70 -1.92
N ASN A 305 20.04 -6.05 -1.52
CA ASN A 305 20.04 -4.63 -1.17
C ASN A 305 19.50 -3.71 -2.29
N GLY A 306 19.77 -4.01 -3.56
CA GLY A 306 19.22 -3.28 -4.70
C GLY A 306 17.72 -3.52 -4.88
N ALA A 307 17.29 -4.79 -4.88
CA ALA A 307 15.89 -5.16 -5.07
C ALA A 307 14.99 -4.63 -3.93
N ILE A 308 15.48 -4.66 -2.69
CA ILE A 308 14.72 -4.15 -1.55
C ILE A 308 14.63 -2.61 -1.54
N LEU A 309 15.66 -1.91 -2.04
CA LEU A 309 15.60 -0.46 -2.24
C LEU A 309 14.58 -0.12 -3.35
N GLU A 310 14.57 -0.89 -4.44
CA GLU A 310 13.57 -0.74 -5.50
C GLU A 310 12.15 -0.96 -4.95
N ASN A 311 11.95 -2.05 -4.18
CA ASN A 311 10.67 -2.29 -3.51
C ASN A 311 10.27 -1.12 -2.60
N TYR A 312 11.20 -0.60 -1.80
CA TYR A 312 10.96 0.53 -0.92
C TYR A 312 10.51 1.77 -1.70
N VAL A 313 11.25 2.18 -2.73
CA VAL A 313 10.95 3.36 -3.55
C VAL A 313 9.57 3.22 -4.20
N VAL A 314 9.28 2.07 -4.85
CA VAL A 314 7.99 1.86 -5.52
C VAL A 314 6.84 1.87 -4.50
N SER A 315 6.99 1.19 -3.37
CA SER A 315 5.95 1.16 -2.33
C SER A 315 5.77 2.52 -1.66
N GLU A 316 6.83 3.32 -1.45
CA GLU A 316 6.72 4.68 -0.90
C GLU A 316 5.98 5.61 -1.86
N ILE A 317 6.29 5.58 -3.16
CA ILE A 317 5.53 6.36 -4.15
C ILE A 317 4.04 6.00 -4.08
N ILE A 318 3.67 4.71 -4.11
CA ILE A 318 2.26 4.29 -3.98
C ILE A 318 1.62 4.83 -2.70
N LYS A 319 2.33 4.79 -1.56
CA LYS A 319 1.80 5.30 -0.29
C LYS A 319 1.53 6.80 -0.32
N THR A 320 2.38 7.61 -0.98
CA THR A 320 2.13 9.05 -1.08
C THR A 320 0.82 9.37 -1.80
N TYR A 321 0.45 8.59 -2.82
CA TYR A 321 -0.83 8.72 -3.52
C TYR A 321 -2.00 8.16 -2.69
N SER A 322 -1.88 6.93 -2.23
CA SER A 322 -2.93 6.27 -1.44
C SER A 322 -3.30 7.06 -0.18
N ASN A 323 -2.30 7.55 0.56
CA ASN A 323 -2.52 8.35 1.77
C ASN A 323 -3.03 9.78 1.47
N SER A 324 -3.05 10.19 0.20
CA SER A 324 -3.69 11.42 -0.30
C SER A 324 -5.06 11.15 -0.94
N ALA A 325 -5.55 9.91 -0.89
CA ALA A 325 -6.76 9.45 -1.58
C ALA A 325 -6.73 9.73 -3.10
N GLN A 326 -5.59 9.47 -3.73
CA GLN A 326 -5.37 9.62 -5.17
C GLN A 326 -4.86 8.31 -5.76
N ASP A 327 -5.18 8.07 -7.02
CA ASP A 327 -4.69 6.93 -7.78
C ASP A 327 -3.30 7.23 -8.36
N CYS A 328 -2.47 6.19 -8.45
CA CYS A 328 -1.14 6.26 -9.03
C CYS A 328 -1.02 5.22 -10.15
N LEU A 329 -0.76 5.67 -11.37
CA LEU A 329 -0.54 4.79 -12.50
C LEU A 329 0.96 4.52 -12.65
N LEU A 330 1.38 3.33 -12.22
CA LEU A 330 2.77 2.88 -12.26
C LEU A 330 2.93 1.68 -13.17
N HIS A 331 4.04 1.67 -13.89
CA HIS A 331 4.45 0.60 -14.79
C HIS A 331 5.95 0.39 -14.70
N TYR A 332 6.44 -0.74 -15.20
CA TYR A 332 7.84 -0.90 -15.58
C TYR A 332 7.93 -1.10 -17.10
N TYR A 333 9.10 -0.96 -17.68
CA TYR A 333 9.32 -1.31 -19.09
C TYR A 333 10.40 -2.36 -19.22
N ARG A 334 10.17 -3.35 -20.04
CA ARG A 334 11.19 -4.30 -20.49
C ARG A 334 10.89 -4.77 -21.89
N ASP A 335 11.91 -4.76 -22.76
CA ASP A 335 11.80 -5.25 -24.13
C ASP A 335 12.50 -6.61 -24.34
N LYS A 336 12.40 -7.13 -25.55
CA LYS A 336 13.03 -8.41 -25.92
C LYS A 336 14.57 -8.37 -25.91
N ASN A 337 15.17 -7.17 -25.94
CA ASN A 337 16.60 -6.96 -25.91
C ASN A 337 17.11 -6.74 -24.47
N SER A 338 16.27 -6.98 -23.48
CA SER A 338 16.56 -6.76 -22.06
C SER A 338 16.83 -5.31 -21.69
N ASN A 339 16.44 -4.34 -22.53
CA ASN A 339 16.39 -2.95 -22.09
C ASN A 339 15.28 -2.79 -21.07
N GLU A 340 15.58 -2.18 -19.93
CA GLU A 340 14.65 -2.04 -18.81
C GLU A 340 14.58 -0.60 -18.34
N ILE A 341 13.42 -0.17 -17.87
CA ILE A 341 13.19 1.02 -17.05
C ILE A 341 12.50 0.52 -15.78
N ASP A 342 13.13 0.77 -14.63
CA ASP A 342 12.72 0.21 -13.35
C ASP A 342 11.26 0.61 -13.02
N LEU A 343 10.91 1.90 -13.24
CA LEU A 343 9.58 2.44 -12.97
C LEU A 343 9.20 3.51 -14.00
N ILE A 344 7.94 3.57 -14.38
CA ILE A 344 7.32 4.63 -15.17
C ILE A 344 6.11 5.13 -14.40
N MET A 345 6.09 6.41 -14.07
CA MET A 345 4.90 7.09 -13.57
C MET A 345 4.13 7.69 -14.76
N GLU A 346 2.84 7.40 -14.86
CA GLU A 346 1.95 8.03 -15.84
C GLU A 346 1.10 9.08 -15.13
N SER A 347 1.35 10.35 -15.40
CA SER A 347 0.60 11.49 -14.84
C SER A 347 0.51 12.62 -15.86
N ASP A 348 -0.58 13.38 -15.79
CA ASP A 348 -0.84 14.56 -16.63
C ASP A 348 -0.63 14.33 -18.14
N GLY A 349 -0.94 13.10 -18.59
CA GLY A 349 -0.80 12.70 -19.97
C GLY A 349 0.65 12.52 -20.44
N GLN A 350 1.59 12.32 -19.52
CA GLN A 350 3.00 12.10 -19.78
C GLN A 350 3.52 10.83 -19.07
N LEU A 351 4.61 10.28 -19.59
CA LEU A 351 5.34 9.14 -19.03
C LEU A 351 6.64 9.62 -18.40
N HIS A 352 6.77 9.45 -17.11
CA HIS A 352 7.93 9.85 -16.33
C HIS A 352 8.80 8.62 -16.01
N PRO A 353 9.89 8.37 -16.75
CA PRO A 353 10.76 7.23 -16.50
C PRO A 353 11.65 7.45 -15.28
N ILE A 354 11.79 6.41 -14.48
CA ILE A 354 12.59 6.42 -13.24
C ILE A 354 13.49 5.19 -13.20
N GLU A 355 14.77 5.42 -12.96
CA GLU A 355 15.74 4.39 -12.60
C GLU A 355 16.00 4.45 -11.10
N ILE A 356 16.15 3.28 -10.44
CA ILE A 356 16.37 3.20 -9.00
C ILE A 356 17.74 2.55 -8.76
N LYS A 357 18.64 3.26 -8.09
CA LYS A 357 20.02 2.81 -7.91
C LYS A 357 20.50 3.00 -6.46
N LYS A 358 21.12 1.96 -5.91
CA LYS A 358 21.71 2.01 -4.54
C LYS A 358 22.99 2.83 -4.43
N SER A 359 23.50 3.36 -5.53
CA SER A 359 24.72 4.18 -5.54
C SER A 359 24.40 5.60 -5.08
N ILE A 360 25.34 6.23 -4.36
CA ILE A 360 25.31 7.67 -4.07
C ILE A 360 25.61 8.48 -5.34
N ASN A 361 26.45 7.93 -6.23
CA ASN A 361 26.82 8.53 -7.51
C ASN A 361 26.45 7.56 -8.65
N PRO A 362 25.19 7.50 -9.07
CA PRO A 362 24.77 6.61 -10.13
C PRO A 362 25.35 7.06 -11.48
N PRO A 363 25.71 6.11 -12.37
CA PRO A 363 26.15 6.46 -13.72
C PRO A 363 24.99 7.05 -14.52
N THR A 364 25.21 8.21 -15.16
CA THR A 364 24.17 8.94 -15.89
C THR A 364 23.74 8.27 -17.20
N GLN A 365 24.59 7.41 -17.76
CA GLN A 365 24.33 6.68 -19.02
C GLN A 365 23.11 5.74 -18.94
N ILE A 366 22.70 5.32 -17.73
CA ILE A 366 21.52 4.46 -17.52
C ILE A 366 20.22 5.11 -18.04
N THR A 367 20.15 6.43 -18.07
CA THR A 367 18.98 7.16 -18.60
C THR A 367 18.83 7.03 -20.13
N GLY A 368 19.80 6.41 -20.81
CA GLY A 368 19.71 6.10 -22.23
C GLY A 368 18.46 5.27 -22.62
N ALA A 369 18.00 4.41 -21.70
CA ALA A 369 16.78 3.62 -21.87
C ALA A 369 15.50 4.48 -21.93
N PHE A 370 15.50 5.69 -21.35
CA PHE A 370 14.35 6.58 -21.36
C PHE A 370 13.88 6.97 -22.78
N LYS A 371 14.81 7.02 -23.73
CA LYS A 371 14.52 7.27 -25.16
C LYS A 371 13.63 6.22 -25.80
N LEU A 372 13.47 5.05 -25.17
CA LEU A 372 12.56 4.02 -25.67
C LEU A 372 11.10 4.48 -25.59
N LEU A 373 10.79 5.34 -24.62
CA LEU A 373 9.47 5.94 -24.45
C LEU A 373 9.15 7.02 -25.50
N ASP A 374 10.13 7.57 -26.20
CA ASP A 374 9.89 8.53 -27.30
C ASP A 374 9.07 7.92 -28.45
N LYS A 375 8.95 6.56 -28.48
CA LYS A 375 8.13 5.80 -29.42
C LYS A 375 6.73 5.49 -28.89
N ALA A 376 6.42 5.88 -27.67
CA ALA A 376 5.11 5.66 -27.06
C ALA A 376 4.07 6.62 -27.65
N SER A 377 2.79 6.25 -27.54
CA SER A 377 1.68 7.13 -27.93
C SER A 377 1.47 8.29 -26.96
N VAL A 378 1.93 8.12 -25.71
CA VAL A 378 1.92 9.15 -24.66
C VAL A 378 3.31 9.77 -24.61
N PRO A 379 3.45 11.10 -24.63
CA PRO A 379 4.76 11.76 -24.64
C PRO A 379 5.55 11.47 -23.36
N ARG A 380 6.87 11.42 -23.51
CA ARG A 380 7.77 11.32 -22.38
C ARG A 380 7.92 12.67 -21.70
N GLY A 381 7.68 12.71 -20.41
CA GLY A 381 7.94 13.84 -19.52
C GLY A 381 9.32 13.79 -18.87
N THR A 382 9.46 14.50 -17.75
CA THR A 382 10.66 14.52 -16.91
C THR A 382 10.99 13.13 -16.39
N GLY A 383 12.27 12.74 -16.49
CA GLY A 383 12.77 11.49 -15.95
C GLY A 383 13.59 11.69 -14.66
N ALA A 384 13.85 10.61 -13.94
CA ALA A 384 14.69 10.67 -12.75
C ALA A 384 15.56 9.43 -12.54
N ILE A 385 16.68 9.63 -11.82
CA ILE A 385 17.38 8.56 -11.11
C ILE A 385 17.09 8.76 -9.61
N ILE A 386 16.35 7.84 -9.00
CA ILE A 386 16.18 7.83 -7.54
C ILE A 386 17.31 7.02 -6.92
N CYS A 387 18.06 7.63 -5.98
CA CYS A 387 19.26 7.01 -5.43
C CYS A 387 19.52 7.42 -3.98
N LEU A 388 20.61 6.90 -3.40
CA LEU A 388 21.00 7.14 -1.99
C LEU A 388 21.85 8.41 -1.80
N ARG A 389 21.80 9.34 -2.73
CA ARG A 389 22.50 10.64 -2.60
C ARG A 389 21.70 11.55 -1.64
N GLU A 390 22.39 12.49 -0.99
CA GLU A 390 21.74 13.40 -0.04
C GLU A 390 21.12 14.63 -0.73
N ALA A 391 21.68 15.09 -1.86
CA ALA A 391 21.27 16.32 -2.50
C ALA A 391 20.55 16.09 -3.83
N LEU A 392 19.44 16.80 -4.05
CA LEU A 392 18.78 16.91 -5.34
C LEU A 392 19.72 17.56 -6.36
N SER A 393 19.81 16.99 -7.54
CA SER A 393 20.57 17.56 -8.67
C SER A 393 19.94 17.16 -10.00
N ALA A 394 20.46 17.70 -11.09
CA ALA A 394 19.99 17.41 -12.45
C ALA A 394 21.15 16.84 -13.30
N ILE A 395 20.81 15.99 -14.25
CA ILE A 395 21.68 15.57 -15.35
C ILE A 395 21.55 16.58 -16.50
N ASP A 396 20.32 16.94 -16.82
CA ASP A 396 19.95 17.93 -17.84
C ASP A 396 18.60 18.57 -17.46
N SER A 397 18.02 19.37 -18.35
CA SER A 397 16.73 20.06 -18.11
C SER A 397 15.51 19.12 -18.00
N GLY A 398 15.63 17.87 -18.41
CA GLY A 398 14.54 16.87 -18.42
C GLY A 398 14.81 15.66 -17.52
N THR A 399 15.94 15.63 -16.79
CA THR A 399 16.30 14.46 -15.98
C THR A 399 16.97 14.85 -14.67
N TYR A 400 16.35 14.45 -13.56
CA TYR A 400 16.84 14.74 -12.22
C TYR A 400 17.52 13.53 -11.56
N ILE A 401 18.39 13.81 -10.59
CA ILE A 401 18.88 12.82 -9.62
C ILE A 401 18.23 13.16 -8.29
N VAL A 402 17.27 12.32 -7.91
CA VAL A 402 16.39 12.53 -6.75
C VAL A 402 16.84 11.65 -5.59
N PRO A 403 17.12 12.22 -4.42
CA PRO A 403 17.37 11.42 -3.22
C PRO A 403 16.15 10.57 -2.82
N ALA A 404 16.36 9.31 -2.43
CA ALA A 404 15.30 8.42 -1.98
C ALA A 404 14.54 8.94 -0.74
N TRP A 405 15.16 9.82 0.08
CA TRP A 405 14.50 10.43 1.23
C TRP A 405 13.49 11.52 0.85
N MET A 406 13.44 11.94 -0.41
CA MET A 406 12.51 12.96 -0.90
C MET A 406 11.15 12.40 -1.38
N ILE A 407 10.94 11.08 -1.33
CA ILE A 407 9.67 10.46 -1.76
C ILE A 407 8.57 10.73 -0.75
#